data_9c2a22b691de6236d47405d3d1e0f68f
#
_entry.id   9c2a22b691de6236d47405d3d1e0f68f
#
_cell.length_a   1.000
_cell.length_b   1.000
_cell.length_c   1.000
_cell.angle_alpha   90.00
_cell.angle_beta   90.00
_cell.angle_gamma   90.00
#
_symmetry.space_group_name_H-M   'P 1'
#
loop_
_entity.id
_entity.type
_entity.pdbx_description
1 polymer ?
#
loop_
_entity_poly.entity_id
_entity_poly.type
_entity_poly.pdbx_seq_one_letter_code
_entity_poly.pdbx_strand_id
1 'polypeptide(L)'
;MPNRRLAGFTLSVGIATLLLAIATAPVSTAAGGSTPSTWTDDLTPISATDWSYDRAAHLLERAGFAGTPQEVARLAAMTPRQAVDSLVDFESLPSNLKPFDESGIWDPGMDPFPPSRAEAVRLAREHGEGLGEKLRPEGAQRRLQPVVDKFFYSLAANQIETQRLGVWWANRMLATNRPLEEKLTLFWHGHFATGENKTRDYRLMLKQNEMFRAHAAGNLRDLLVGILKDPGMLVYLDNGENIKSHPNENFGRELLELFSMGVGNYTERDVREAARAFTGWTNNVLEFKFDVDQHDAGPKTFLGQTGPFNGDDIIDIILKQPVTAEFVAGKIYKFFVRDEVAPPVRAALGRTFRDGGYQMKPLLKQIFLSKDFYSEAATATQIKSPVQLVVSTYKKLGLREIPTIPDFGRMTASLGQSLFDPPNVAGWAGGRTWITPSTLLQRGNLFREVLFPNVKGFRPPDRSLSLTDQGVGERLARGMDITDATKENDAPANMMAESNMMVDRDEDYNTRYAGYKGALIAWERTKTIPRHPAAIDLTAMVNTAGADTVDKVVDHFAYRFLSVKLAEKDRNALVAFLRGKVGSNVIQPGDKLEESLRELLYLVLSTPEYQLG
;
A
#
# COMPACT_ATOMS: atom_id res chain seq x y z
N MET A 1 46.02 -1.78 26.36
CA MET A 1 44.85 -1.74 25.46
C MET A 1 43.71 -1.11 26.21
N PRO A 2 43.27 0.11 25.89
CA PRO A 2 42.17 0.76 26.59
C PRO A 2 40.95 0.92 25.71
N ASN A 3 39.81 0.53 26.26
CA ASN A 3 38.45 1.06 26.19
C ASN A 3 38.02 1.98 25.02
N ARG A 4 37.31 1.39 24.07
CA ARG A 4 36.34 2.09 23.20
C ARG A 4 34.98 1.44 23.34
N ARG A 5 34.31 1.69 24.44
CA ARG A 5 32.83 1.42 24.58
C ARG A 5 32.30 2.44 25.58
N LEU A 6 31.69 3.54 25.13
CA LEU A 6 30.77 4.36 25.94
C LEU A 6 30.21 5.61 25.24
N ALA A 7 30.30 5.74 23.90
CA ALA A 7 29.72 6.90 23.20
C ALA A 7 28.33 6.63 22.54
N GLY A 8 27.85 5.39 22.56
CA GLY A 8 26.63 5.01 21.87
C GLY A 8 25.34 5.06 22.72
N PHE A 9 25.45 5.21 24.02
CA PHE A 9 24.28 5.00 24.91
C PHE A 9 23.51 6.28 25.29
N THR A 10 24.10 7.44 25.17
CA THR A 10 23.50 8.71 25.61
C THR A 10 22.55 9.34 24.58
N LEU A 11 22.71 9.04 23.30
CA LEU A 11 21.83 9.59 22.27
C LEU A 11 20.45 8.90 22.22
N SER A 12 20.40 7.61 22.53
CA SER A 12 19.15 6.81 22.52
C SER A 12 18.17 7.21 23.63
N VAL A 13 18.66 7.66 24.78
CA VAL A 13 17.82 8.05 25.93
C VAL A 13 17.17 9.41 25.70
N GLY A 14 17.88 10.36 25.08
CA GLY A 14 17.34 11.69 24.77
C GLY A 14 16.21 11.66 23.72
N ILE A 15 16.30 10.76 22.74
CA ILE A 15 15.30 10.61 21.66
C ILE A 15 14.04 9.90 22.18
N ALA A 16 14.19 8.89 23.05
CA ALA A 16 13.05 8.21 23.65
C ALA A 16 12.22 9.15 24.53
N THR A 17 12.84 10.10 25.21
CA THR A 17 12.13 11.09 26.05
C THR A 17 11.39 12.13 25.19
N LEU A 18 11.91 12.50 24.03
CA LEU A 18 11.23 13.41 23.10
C LEU A 18 10.01 12.72 22.43
N LEU A 19 10.11 11.44 22.10
CA LEU A 19 9.05 10.67 21.47
C LEU A 19 7.90 10.31 22.45
N LEU A 20 8.18 10.16 23.75
CA LEU A 20 7.14 9.86 24.76
C LEU A 20 6.24 11.08 25.06
N ALA A 21 6.70 12.31 24.82
CA ALA A 21 5.92 13.53 24.98
C ALA A 21 4.81 13.69 23.92
N ILE A 22 4.84 12.91 22.84
CA ILE A 22 3.88 13.01 21.72
C ILE A 22 2.47 12.49 22.12
N ALA A 23 2.38 11.61 23.10
CA ALA A 23 1.09 10.98 23.46
C ALA A 23 0.15 11.88 24.30
N THR A 24 0.61 13.01 24.84
CA THR A 24 -0.15 13.81 25.80
C THR A 24 -0.11 15.34 25.60
N ALA A 25 0.65 15.85 24.62
CA ALA A 25 0.69 17.29 24.37
C ALA A 25 -0.44 17.72 23.41
N PRO A 26 -1.20 18.78 23.71
CA PRO A 26 -2.04 19.40 22.69
C PRO A 26 -1.12 19.96 21.59
N VAL A 27 -1.47 19.71 20.33
CA VAL A 27 -0.78 20.29 19.17
C VAL A 27 -0.81 21.80 19.30
N SER A 28 0.34 22.40 19.59
CA SER A 28 0.47 23.86 19.63
C SER A 28 0.49 24.37 18.20
N THR A 29 -0.56 25.08 17.80
CA THR A 29 -0.68 25.77 16.53
C THR A 29 0.31 26.93 16.47
N ALA A 30 1.48 26.72 15.85
CA ALA A 30 2.44 27.79 15.63
C ALA A 30 2.11 28.55 14.35
N ALA A 31 1.90 29.85 14.49
CA ALA A 31 1.50 30.78 13.45
C ALA A 31 2.55 30.95 12.35
N GLY A 32 2.30 30.34 11.23
CA GLY A 32 2.82 30.77 9.94
C GLY A 32 1.63 31.09 9.08
N GLY A 33 1.55 32.24 8.44
CA GLY A 33 0.44 32.87 7.74
C GLY A 33 -0.91 32.21 8.06
N SER A 34 -1.59 32.68 9.09
CA SER A 34 -2.74 32.00 9.72
C SER A 34 -3.77 31.59 8.68
N THR A 35 -3.93 30.31 8.47
CA THR A 35 -5.13 29.77 7.80
C THR A 35 -6.28 30.11 8.74
N PRO A 36 -7.30 30.90 8.29
CA PRO A 36 -8.34 31.33 9.22
C PRO A 36 -9.10 30.12 9.76
N SER A 37 -9.32 30.04 11.06
CA SER A 37 -10.22 29.04 11.67
C SER A 37 -11.64 29.12 11.11
N THR A 38 -12.00 30.26 10.52
CA THR A 38 -13.26 30.51 9.81
C THR A 38 -13.43 29.71 8.51
N TRP A 39 -12.38 29.06 7.99
CA TRP A 39 -12.44 28.26 6.75
C TRP A 39 -12.88 26.82 6.99
N THR A 40 -12.91 26.38 8.23
CA THR A 40 -13.39 25.02 8.56
C THR A 40 -14.83 24.85 8.12
N ASP A 41 -15.12 23.77 7.40
CA ASP A 41 -16.43 23.45 6.80
C ASP A 41 -16.89 24.39 5.66
N ASP A 42 -16.07 25.33 5.21
CA ASP A 42 -16.39 26.24 4.11
C ASP A 42 -16.00 25.63 2.74
N LEU A 43 -17.00 25.15 2.01
CA LEU A 43 -16.80 24.59 0.66
C LEU A 43 -16.69 25.66 -0.45
N THR A 44 -16.71 26.96 -0.14
CA THR A 44 -16.47 28.01 -1.14
C THR A 44 -15.03 27.97 -1.65
N PRO A 45 -14.81 28.27 -2.93
CA PRO A 45 -13.48 28.25 -3.51
C PRO A 45 -12.53 29.25 -2.87
N ILE A 46 -11.27 28.84 -2.68
CA ILE A 46 -10.16 29.73 -2.31
C ILE A 46 -9.92 30.78 -3.39
N SER A 47 -9.62 32.02 -2.97
CA SER A 47 -9.31 33.12 -3.89
C SER A 47 -7.87 33.08 -4.39
N ALA A 48 -7.59 33.80 -5.50
CA ALA A 48 -6.23 33.95 -5.99
C ALA A 48 -5.31 34.71 -5.02
N THR A 49 -5.88 35.61 -4.20
CA THR A 49 -5.12 36.37 -3.19
C THR A 49 -4.71 35.51 -2.00
N ASP A 50 -5.44 34.43 -1.76
CA ASP A 50 -5.13 33.46 -0.71
C ASP A 50 -4.15 32.39 -1.16
N TRP A 51 -3.90 32.25 -2.48
CA TRP A 51 -3.02 31.21 -2.99
C TRP A 51 -1.55 31.53 -2.69
N SER A 52 -0.81 30.49 -2.29
CA SER A 52 0.61 30.62 -1.92
C SER A 52 1.39 29.35 -2.20
N TYR A 53 2.72 29.42 -2.05
CA TYR A 53 3.60 28.27 -2.14
C TYR A 53 3.23 27.20 -1.10
N ASP A 54 2.95 27.57 0.14
CA ASP A 54 2.59 26.63 1.21
C ASP A 54 1.28 25.89 0.89
N ARG A 55 0.30 26.58 0.29
CA ARG A 55 -0.96 25.95 -0.14
C ARG A 55 -0.78 25.07 -1.37
N ALA A 56 0.10 25.43 -2.29
CA ALA A 56 0.48 24.55 -3.39
C ALA A 56 1.21 23.29 -2.89
N ALA A 57 2.07 23.44 -1.87
CA ALA A 57 2.74 22.32 -1.21
C ALA A 57 1.73 21.41 -0.51
N HIS A 58 0.76 21.99 0.23
CA HIS A 58 -0.32 21.23 0.86
C HIS A 58 -1.16 20.47 -0.19
N LEU A 59 -1.53 21.10 -1.30
CA LEU A 59 -2.24 20.44 -2.38
C LEU A 59 -1.47 19.22 -2.92
N LEU A 60 -0.16 19.34 -3.17
CA LEU A 60 0.66 18.22 -3.62
C LEU A 60 0.88 17.14 -2.56
N GLU A 61 0.95 17.51 -1.29
CA GLU A 61 1.04 16.55 -0.18
C GLU A 61 -0.21 15.66 -0.12
N ARG A 62 -1.40 16.27 -0.33
CA ARG A 62 -2.70 15.60 -0.19
C ARG A 62 -3.17 14.93 -1.48
N ALA A 63 -3.11 15.63 -2.61
CA ALA A 63 -3.54 15.12 -3.92
C ALA A 63 -2.47 14.27 -4.62
N GLY A 64 -1.29 14.09 -3.99
CA GLY A 64 -0.20 13.28 -4.49
C GLY A 64 0.59 12.66 -3.34
N PHE A 65 1.90 12.57 -3.53
CA PHE A 65 2.87 12.04 -2.57
C PHE A 65 3.92 13.11 -2.25
N ALA A 66 3.48 14.32 -1.89
CA ALA A 66 4.27 15.55 -1.80
C ALA A 66 4.80 16.03 -3.18
N GLY A 67 5.60 17.10 -3.16
CA GLY A 67 6.26 17.64 -4.34
C GLY A 67 7.70 18.02 -4.06
N THR A 68 8.52 18.03 -5.12
CA THR A 68 9.82 18.72 -5.10
C THR A 68 9.61 20.24 -5.06
N PRO A 69 10.60 21.03 -4.60
CA PRO A 69 10.48 22.49 -4.61
C PRO A 69 10.09 23.06 -5.98
N GLN A 70 10.58 22.46 -7.06
CA GLN A 70 10.27 22.86 -8.43
C GLN A 70 8.81 22.57 -8.81
N GLU A 71 8.28 21.41 -8.42
CA GLU A 71 6.88 21.05 -8.66
C GLU A 71 5.94 21.97 -7.86
N VAL A 72 6.26 22.27 -6.60
CA VAL A 72 5.50 23.19 -5.76
C VAL A 72 5.53 24.60 -6.34
N ALA A 73 6.72 25.11 -6.71
CA ALA A 73 6.87 26.45 -7.30
C ALA A 73 6.08 26.60 -8.62
N ARG A 74 6.06 25.54 -9.44
CA ARG A 74 5.27 25.50 -10.67
C ARG A 74 3.78 25.65 -10.39
N LEU A 75 3.23 24.93 -9.41
CA LEU A 75 1.82 25.05 -9.03
C LEU A 75 1.52 26.40 -8.35
N ALA A 76 2.42 26.88 -7.51
CA ALA A 76 2.27 28.19 -6.84
C ALA A 76 2.20 29.37 -7.82
N ALA A 77 2.83 29.26 -8.98
CA ALA A 77 2.77 30.26 -10.05
C ALA A 77 1.45 30.25 -10.84
N MET A 78 0.60 29.26 -10.67
CA MET A 78 -0.74 29.15 -11.29
C MET A 78 -1.80 29.83 -10.41
N THR A 79 -3.00 30.06 -10.97
CA THR A 79 -4.18 30.31 -10.13
C THR A 79 -4.60 29.02 -9.40
N PRO A 80 -5.33 29.10 -8.26
CA PRO A 80 -5.81 27.89 -7.56
C PRO A 80 -6.56 26.93 -8.48
N ARG A 81 -7.43 27.46 -9.34
CA ARG A 81 -8.19 26.66 -10.31
C ARG A 81 -7.28 25.97 -11.32
N GLN A 82 -6.31 26.67 -11.90
CA GLN A 82 -5.36 26.07 -12.84
C GLN A 82 -4.52 24.98 -12.18
N ALA A 83 -4.10 25.19 -10.93
CA ALA A 83 -3.34 24.21 -10.17
C ALA A 83 -4.16 22.94 -9.92
N VAL A 84 -5.42 23.08 -9.46
CA VAL A 84 -6.33 21.95 -9.23
C VAL A 84 -6.69 21.24 -10.54
N ASP A 85 -7.06 22.01 -11.59
CA ASP A 85 -7.39 21.42 -12.90
C ASP A 85 -6.21 20.64 -13.48
N SER A 86 -4.97 21.12 -13.32
CA SER A 86 -3.77 20.42 -13.80
C SER A 86 -3.53 19.07 -13.11
N LEU A 87 -4.03 18.89 -11.89
CA LEU A 87 -3.94 17.64 -11.16
C LEU A 87 -5.14 16.73 -11.42
N VAL A 88 -6.36 17.29 -11.51
CA VAL A 88 -7.59 16.50 -11.65
C VAL A 88 -7.81 16.03 -13.09
N ASP A 89 -7.42 16.84 -14.08
CA ASP A 89 -7.55 16.48 -15.50
C ASP A 89 -6.27 15.83 -16.05
N PHE A 90 -5.66 14.95 -15.25
CA PHE A 90 -4.36 14.31 -15.50
C PHE A 90 -4.32 13.51 -16.81
N GLU A 91 -5.45 13.04 -17.34
CA GLU A 91 -5.50 12.29 -18.60
C GLU A 91 -5.10 13.16 -19.81
N SER A 92 -5.13 14.48 -19.66
CA SER A 92 -4.61 15.41 -20.67
C SER A 92 -3.09 15.26 -20.89
N LEU A 93 -2.38 14.66 -19.92
CA LEU A 93 -0.96 14.40 -19.99
C LEU A 93 -0.73 12.93 -20.41
N PRO A 94 0.18 12.63 -21.34
CA PRO A 94 0.58 11.25 -21.57
C PRO A 94 1.29 10.68 -20.33
N SER A 95 1.01 9.43 -19.98
CA SER A 95 1.76 8.76 -18.91
C SER A 95 3.22 8.57 -19.32
N ASN A 96 4.14 8.95 -18.42
CA ASN A 96 5.58 8.81 -18.61
C ASN A 96 6.15 7.50 -18.05
N LEU A 97 5.28 6.59 -17.58
CA LEU A 97 5.68 5.41 -16.83
C LEU A 97 5.49 4.13 -17.64
N LYS A 98 6.40 3.18 -17.38
CA LYS A 98 6.37 1.87 -18.04
C LYS A 98 5.35 0.94 -17.38
N PRO A 99 4.76 -0.01 -18.14
CA PRO A 99 3.97 -1.09 -17.57
C PRO A 99 4.83 -2.00 -16.69
N PHE A 100 4.18 -2.87 -15.93
CA PHE A 100 4.88 -3.89 -15.15
C PHE A 100 5.63 -4.85 -16.07
N ASP A 101 6.89 -5.12 -15.74
CA ASP A 101 7.74 -6.03 -16.48
C ASP A 101 7.71 -7.42 -15.84
N GLU A 102 6.77 -8.25 -16.26
CA GLU A 102 6.54 -9.58 -15.71
C GLU A 102 7.71 -10.53 -15.93
N SER A 103 7.92 -11.47 -14.99
CA SER A 103 8.97 -12.49 -15.09
C SER A 103 8.60 -13.67 -15.98
N GLY A 104 7.32 -13.84 -16.32
CA GLY A 104 6.85 -14.99 -17.08
C GLY A 104 6.90 -16.30 -16.27
N ILE A 105 6.46 -16.23 -15.00
CA ILE A 105 6.49 -17.39 -14.09
C ILE A 105 5.39 -18.41 -14.35
N TRP A 106 4.36 -18.04 -15.12
CA TRP A 106 3.18 -18.86 -15.34
C TRP A 106 3.36 -19.79 -16.55
N ASP A 107 3.36 -21.08 -16.30
CA ASP A 107 3.52 -22.10 -17.35
C ASP A 107 2.16 -22.63 -17.83
N PRO A 108 2.08 -23.14 -19.07
CA PRO A 108 0.90 -23.84 -19.55
C PRO A 108 0.49 -24.98 -18.62
N GLY A 109 -0.82 -25.10 -18.37
CA GLY A 109 -1.37 -26.13 -17.49
C GLY A 109 -1.36 -25.78 -16.00
N MET A 110 -0.87 -24.59 -15.61
CA MET A 110 -1.00 -24.11 -14.22
C MET A 110 -2.38 -23.54 -13.92
N ASP A 111 -3.12 -23.12 -14.92
CA ASP A 111 -4.47 -22.60 -14.77
C ASP A 111 -5.54 -23.70 -14.98
N PRO A 112 -6.62 -23.70 -14.17
CA PRO A 112 -6.80 -22.91 -12.95
C PRO A 112 -5.90 -23.43 -11.83
N PHE A 113 -5.32 -22.48 -11.07
CA PHE A 113 -4.45 -22.85 -9.96
C PHE A 113 -5.31 -23.39 -8.78
N PRO A 114 -4.98 -24.58 -8.25
CA PRO A 114 -5.79 -25.20 -7.21
C PRO A 114 -5.70 -24.43 -5.87
N PRO A 115 -6.80 -24.35 -5.11
CA PRO A 115 -6.85 -23.56 -3.86
C PRO A 115 -5.97 -24.13 -2.74
N SER A 116 -5.54 -25.38 -2.87
CA SER A 116 -4.68 -26.03 -1.88
C SER A 116 -3.82 -27.13 -2.49
N ARG A 117 -2.72 -27.49 -1.81
CA ARG A 117 -1.91 -28.64 -2.15
C ARG A 117 -2.75 -29.93 -2.21
N ALA A 118 -3.66 -30.11 -1.25
CA ALA A 118 -4.52 -31.30 -1.20
C ALA A 118 -5.38 -31.40 -2.46
N GLU A 119 -5.92 -30.30 -2.91
CA GLU A 119 -6.71 -30.24 -4.15
C GLU A 119 -5.85 -30.49 -5.40
N ALA A 120 -4.64 -29.91 -5.46
CA ALA A 120 -3.69 -30.18 -6.54
C ALA A 120 -3.37 -31.67 -6.66
N VAL A 121 -3.14 -32.32 -5.51
CA VAL A 121 -2.87 -33.77 -5.43
C VAL A 121 -4.09 -34.59 -5.86
N ARG A 122 -5.30 -34.21 -5.40
CA ARG A 122 -6.56 -34.90 -5.75
C ARG A 122 -6.79 -34.86 -7.27
N LEU A 123 -6.74 -33.65 -7.84
CA LEU A 123 -6.92 -33.46 -9.29
C LEU A 123 -5.87 -34.23 -10.11
N ALA A 124 -4.61 -34.20 -9.66
CA ALA A 124 -3.54 -34.91 -10.35
C ALA A 124 -3.75 -36.44 -10.31
N ARG A 125 -4.23 -37.01 -9.21
CA ARG A 125 -4.57 -38.44 -9.11
C ARG A 125 -5.71 -38.81 -10.05
N GLU A 126 -6.71 -37.95 -10.20
CA GLU A 126 -7.86 -38.19 -11.08
C GLU A 126 -7.51 -38.11 -12.57
N HIS A 127 -6.64 -37.15 -12.95
CA HIS A 127 -6.35 -36.85 -14.36
C HIS A 127 -5.01 -37.42 -14.86
N GLY A 128 -4.16 -37.97 -14.00
CA GLY A 128 -2.82 -38.44 -14.36
C GLY A 128 -1.79 -37.31 -14.51
N GLU A 129 -2.22 -36.07 -14.38
CA GLU A 129 -1.37 -34.87 -14.44
C GLU A 129 -1.99 -33.72 -13.62
N GLY A 130 -1.18 -32.71 -13.26
CA GLY A 130 -1.66 -31.51 -12.57
C GLY A 130 -0.64 -30.39 -12.67
N LEU A 131 -1.11 -29.14 -12.78
CA LEU A 131 -0.27 -27.94 -12.91
C LEU A 131 0.72 -28.01 -14.12
N GLY A 132 0.34 -28.72 -15.19
CA GLY A 132 1.21 -28.96 -16.34
C GLY A 132 2.29 -30.02 -16.12
N GLU A 133 2.27 -30.72 -14.99
CA GLU A 133 3.22 -31.79 -14.66
C GLU A 133 2.54 -33.16 -14.71
N LYS A 134 3.16 -34.11 -15.40
CA LYS A 134 2.68 -35.49 -15.43
C LYS A 134 3.10 -36.25 -14.19
N LEU A 135 2.23 -37.13 -13.71
CA LEU A 135 2.57 -38.05 -12.64
C LEU A 135 3.66 -39.02 -13.10
N ARG A 136 4.51 -39.45 -12.17
CA ARG A 136 5.40 -40.57 -12.41
C ARG A 136 4.60 -41.86 -12.57
N PRO A 137 5.19 -42.89 -13.20
CA PRO A 137 4.53 -44.19 -13.35
C PRO A 137 3.98 -44.72 -12.01
N GLU A 138 2.94 -45.55 -12.11
CA GLU A 138 2.37 -46.20 -10.93
C GLU A 138 3.41 -47.10 -10.26
N GLY A 139 3.47 -47.04 -8.91
CA GLY A 139 4.48 -47.74 -8.12
C GLY A 139 5.84 -47.04 -8.03
N ALA A 140 6.05 -45.94 -8.74
CA ALA A 140 7.28 -45.16 -8.60
C ALA A 140 7.28 -44.40 -7.25
N GLN A 141 8.45 -44.41 -6.58
CA GLN A 141 8.66 -43.63 -5.38
C GLN A 141 8.38 -42.13 -5.66
N ARG A 142 7.62 -41.49 -4.78
CA ARG A 142 7.25 -40.06 -4.90
C ARG A 142 6.57 -39.73 -6.24
N ARG A 143 5.57 -40.51 -6.57
CA ARG A 143 4.81 -40.40 -7.83
C ARG A 143 4.28 -38.98 -8.07
N LEU A 144 3.78 -38.31 -7.03
CA LEU A 144 3.17 -36.98 -7.07
C LEU A 144 4.17 -35.83 -6.90
N GLN A 145 5.45 -36.14 -6.67
CA GLN A 145 6.45 -35.10 -6.39
C GLN A 145 6.51 -33.96 -7.44
N PRO A 146 6.43 -34.24 -8.77
CA PRO A 146 6.46 -33.17 -9.75
C PRO A 146 5.35 -32.13 -9.57
N VAL A 147 4.11 -32.58 -9.30
CA VAL A 147 2.95 -31.70 -9.10
C VAL A 147 3.09 -30.89 -7.83
N VAL A 148 3.56 -31.50 -6.74
CA VAL A 148 3.76 -30.82 -5.45
C VAL A 148 4.92 -29.82 -5.53
N ASP A 149 6.01 -30.14 -6.23
CA ASP A 149 7.11 -29.21 -6.54
C ASP A 149 6.58 -27.97 -7.27
N LYS A 150 5.75 -28.21 -8.30
CA LYS A 150 5.16 -27.14 -9.12
C LYS A 150 4.21 -26.26 -8.31
N PHE A 151 3.41 -26.85 -7.42
CA PHE A 151 2.53 -26.11 -6.52
C PHE A 151 3.33 -25.13 -5.64
N PHE A 152 4.40 -25.59 -4.99
CA PHE A 152 5.23 -24.73 -4.14
C PHE A 152 6.05 -23.73 -4.95
N TYR A 153 6.51 -24.10 -6.14
CA TYR A 153 7.14 -23.17 -7.07
C TYR A 153 6.19 -21.99 -7.39
N SER A 154 4.96 -22.29 -7.76
CA SER A 154 3.98 -21.26 -8.11
C SER A 154 3.70 -20.31 -6.93
N LEU A 155 3.52 -20.84 -5.72
CA LEU A 155 3.33 -20.00 -4.53
C LEU A 155 4.52 -19.06 -4.29
N ALA A 156 5.75 -19.61 -4.34
CA ALA A 156 6.95 -18.81 -4.09
C ALA A 156 7.18 -17.75 -5.19
N ALA A 157 6.99 -18.14 -6.44
CA ALA A 157 7.16 -17.24 -7.59
C ALA A 157 6.12 -16.11 -7.57
N ASN A 158 4.87 -16.43 -7.26
CA ASN A 158 3.80 -15.44 -7.11
C ASN A 158 4.11 -14.43 -5.99
N GLN A 159 4.58 -14.89 -4.84
CA GLN A 159 4.98 -14.01 -3.76
C GLN A 159 6.11 -13.04 -4.17
N ILE A 160 7.11 -13.51 -4.92
CA ILE A 160 8.20 -12.66 -5.42
C ILE A 160 7.66 -11.67 -6.45
N GLU A 161 6.80 -12.10 -7.37
CA GLU A 161 6.18 -11.20 -8.36
C GLU A 161 5.31 -10.13 -7.69
N THR A 162 4.57 -10.45 -6.63
CA THR A 162 3.79 -9.47 -5.88
C THR A 162 4.70 -8.46 -5.18
N GLN A 163 5.86 -8.88 -4.65
CA GLN A 163 6.86 -7.94 -4.11
C GLN A 163 7.41 -7.01 -5.21
N ARG A 164 7.72 -7.55 -6.38
CA ARG A 164 8.14 -6.75 -7.55
C ARG A 164 7.07 -5.77 -7.98
N LEU A 165 5.80 -6.20 -7.98
CA LEU A 165 4.64 -5.37 -8.28
C LEU A 165 4.50 -4.22 -7.28
N GLY A 166 4.75 -4.48 -5.99
CA GLY A 166 4.77 -3.45 -4.95
C GLY A 166 5.85 -2.38 -5.18
N VAL A 167 7.07 -2.78 -5.54
CA VAL A 167 8.18 -1.86 -5.87
C VAL A 167 7.88 -1.09 -7.16
N TRP A 168 7.34 -1.75 -8.19
CA TRP A 168 6.93 -1.09 -9.43
C TRP A 168 5.86 -0.01 -9.16
N TRP A 169 4.85 -0.31 -8.35
CA TRP A 169 3.82 0.68 -8.04
C TRP A 169 4.36 1.82 -7.19
N ALA A 170 5.24 1.56 -6.23
CA ALA A 170 5.91 2.60 -5.45
C ALA A 170 6.75 3.53 -6.35
N ASN A 171 7.45 2.98 -7.34
CA ASN A 171 8.16 3.77 -8.35
C ASN A 171 7.21 4.65 -9.17
N ARG A 172 6.03 4.15 -9.53
CA ARG A 172 4.99 4.96 -10.18
C ARG A 172 4.55 6.12 -9.30
N MET A 173 4.25 5.87 -8.02
CA MET A 173 3.87 6.91 -7.06
C MET A 173 4.96 8.00 -6.93
N LEU A 174 6.23 7.61 -6.96
CA LEU A 174 7.37 8.54 -6.83
C LEU A 174 7.58 9.37 -8.09
N ALA A 175 7.58 8.75 -9.28
CA ALA A 175 8.09 9.32 -10.52
C ALA A 175 6.99 9.80 -11.50
N THR A 176 5.72 9.58 -11.19
CA THR A 176 4.61 9.93 -12.06
C THR A 176 4.49 11.44 -12.32
N ASN A 177 4.13 11.81 -13.55
CA ASN A 177 3.67 13.16 -13.88
C ASN A 177 2.15 13.34 -13.65
N ARG A 178 1.45 12.29 -13.16
CA ARG A 178 0.02 12.24 -12.82
C ARG A 178 -0.18 11.85 -11.35
N PRO A 179 0.27 12.65 -10.37
CA PRO A 179 0.32 12.22 -8.97
C PRO A 179 -1.05 11.87 -8.40
N LEU A 180 -2.11 12.56 -8.80
CA LEU A 180 -3.47 12.28 -8.33
C LEU A 180 -4.01 10.94 -8.85
N GLU A 181 -3.63 10.52 -10.08
CA GLU A 181 -4.00 9.20 -10.62
C GLU A 181 -3.51 8.07 -9.69
N GLU A 182 -2.24 8.07 -9.32
CA GLU A 182 -1.67 7.05 -8.43
C GLU A 182 -2.20 7.19 -6.98
N LYS A 183 -2.51 8.42 -6.53
CA LYS A 183 -3.11 8.65 -5.20
C LYS A 183 -4.53 8.10 -5.11
N LEU A 184 -5.34 8.29 -6.15
CA LEU A 184 -6.68 7.72 -6.26
C LEU A 184 -6.64 6.20 -6.43
N THR A 185 -5.69 5.68 -7.18
CA THR A 185 -5.45 4.23 -7.29
C THR A 185 -5.19 3.61 -5.91
N LEU A 186 -4.38 4.28 -5.07
CA LEU A 186 -4.13 3.85 -3.68
C LEU A 186 -5.40 3.96 -2.82
N PHE A 187 -6.20 5.01 -3.00
CA PHE A 187 -7.50 5.15 -2.32
C PHE A 187 -8.44 3.99 -2.66
N TRP A 188 -8.60 3.68 -3.96
CA TRP A 188 -9.48 2.61 -4.42
C TRP A 188 -8.99 1.23 -3.98
N HIS A 189 -7.70 0.99 -4.01
CA HIS A 189 -7.11 -0.23 -3.47
C HIS A 189 -7.38 -0.41 -1.96
N GLY A 190 -7.45 0.68 -1.20
CA GLY A 190 -7.84 0.64 0.22
C GLY A 190 -9.35 0.54 0.43
N HIS A 191 -10.17 1.10 -0.47
CA HIS A 191 -11.62 1.09 -0.38
C HIS A 191 -12.26 -0.23 -0.85
N PHE A 192 -11.73 -0.82 -1.92
CA PHE A 192 -12.11 -2.12 -2.47
C PHE A 192 -11.02 -3.14 -2.17
N ALA A 193 -10.73 -3.31 -0.90
CA ALA A 193 -9.58 -4.06 -0.46
C ALA A 193 -9.66 -5.54 -0.87
N THR A 194 -8.65 -5.98 -1.62
CA THR A 194 -8.48 -7.35 -2.10
C THR A 194 -7.05 -7.78 -1.79
N GLY A 195 -6.88 -8.96 -1.17
CA GLY A 195 -5.59 -9.45 -0.69
C GLY A 195 -5.01 -10.58 -1.53
N GLU A 196 -3.72 -10.46 -1.86
CA GLU A 196 -2.95 -11.51 -2.53
C GLU A 196 -2.86 -12.79 -1.68
N ASN A 197 -2.85 -12.67 -0.36
CA ASN A 197 -2.84 -13.78 0.58
C ASN A 197 -3.96 -14.81 0.35
N LYS A 198 -5.10 -14.39 -0.24
CA LYS A 198 -6.22 -15.27 -0.60
C LYS A 198 -6.29 -15.53 -2.11
N THR A 199 -6.09 -14.52 -2.96
CA THR A 199 -6.15 -14.68 -4.42
C THR A 199 -5.00 -15.51 -4.98
N ARG A 200 -3.80 -15.42 -4.37
CA ARG A 200 -2.59 -16.17 -4.71
C ARG A 200 -2.17 -16.11 -6.17
N ASP A 201 -2.51 -14.99 -6.83
CA ASP A 201 -2.17 -14.73 -8.22
C ASP A 201 -1.90 -13.24 -8.42
N TYR A 202 -0.61 -12.87 -8.60
CA TYR A 202 -0.19 -11.50 -8.82
C TYR A 202 -0.85 -10.87 -10.05
N ARG A 203 -1.25 -11.68 -11.05
CA ARG A 203 -1.90 -11.19 -12.28
C ARG A 203 -3.27 -10.59 -11.96
N LEU A 204 -4.00 -11.17 -11.00
CA LEU A 204 -5.26 -10.61 -10.49
C LEU A 204 -5.03 -9.26 -9.81
N MET A 205 -3.98 -9.16 -9.00
CA MET A 205 -3.61 -7.91 -8.33
C MET A 205 -3.16 -6.82 -9.31
N LEU A 206 -2.38 -7.20 -10.33
CA LEU A 206 -1.97 -6.29 -11.41
C LEU A 206 -3.17 -5.78 -12.21
N LYS A 207 -4.03 -6.68 -12.68
CA LYS A 207 -5.24 -6.34 -13.45
C LYS A 207 -6.16 -5.42 -12.66
N GLN A 208 -6.38 -5.69 -11.38
CA GLN A 208 -7.19 -4.86 -10.50
C GLN A 208 -6.56 -3.47 -10.28
N ASN A 209 -5.24 -3.40 -10.07
CA ASN A 209 -4.52 -2.13 -9.93
C ASN A 209 -4.60 -1.27 -11.20
N GLU A 210 -4.50 -1.89 -12.38
CA GLU A 210 -4.66 -1.19 -13.67
C GLU A 210 -6.10 -0.74 -13.90
N MET A 211 -7.09 -1.53 -13.50
CA MET A 211 -8.50 -1.17 -13.53
C MET A 211 -8.79 0.03 -12.61
N PHE A 212 -8.29 0.04 -11.38
CA PHE A 212 -8.41 1.20 -10.49
C PHE A 212 -7.79 2.46 -11.10
N ARG A 213 -6.63 2.33 -11.74
CA ARG A 213 -5.96 3.46 -12.40
C ARG A 213 -6.76 3.98 -13.59
N ALA A 214 -7.28 3.11 -14.41
CA ALA A 214 -8.09 3.48 -15.57
C ALA A 214 -9.39 4.21 -15.17
N HIS A 215 -9.95 3.88 -14.01
CA HIS A 215 -11.18 4.49 -13.48
C HIS A 215 -10.92 5.48 -12.33
N ALA A 216 -9.66 5.88 -12.07
CA ALA A 216 -9.26 6.59 -10.87
C ALA A 216 -10.11 7.84 -10.57
N ALA A 217 -10.33 8.71 -11.58
CA ALA A 217 -11.17 9.90 -11.50
C ALA A 217 -12.39 9.83 -12.44
N GLY A 218 -12.81 8.63 -12.82
CA GLY A 218 -13.92 8.36 -13.74
C GLY A 218 -15.29 8.40 -13.07
N ASN A 219 -16.20 7.60 -13.60
CA ASN A 219 -17.56 7.45 -13.07
C ASN A 219 -17.62 6.35 -12.02
N LEU A 220 -18.30 6.57 -10.89
CA LEU A 220 -18.43 5.57 -9.81
C LEU A 220 -19.16 4.31 -10.28
N ARG A 221 -20.17 4.43 -11.17
CA ARG A 221 -20.86 3.25 -11.70
C ARG A 221 -19.91 2.32 -12.45
N ASP A 222 -19.09 2.90 -13.34
CA ASP A 222 -18.15 2.12 -14.14
C ASP A 222 -17.09 1.45 -13.25
N LEU A 223 -16.63 2.14 -12.22
CA LEU A 223 -15.73 1.60 -11.22
C LEU A 223 -16.38 0.46 -10.42
N LEU A 224 -17.63 0.62 -9.96
CA LEU A 224 -18.36 -0.44 -9.25
C LEU A 224 -18.57 -1.66 -10.15
N VAL A 225 -18.98 -1.46 -11.40
CA VAL A 225 -19.10 -2.58 -12.36
C VAL A 225 -17.75 -3.25 -12.58
N GLY A 226 -16.68 -2.46 -12.72
CA GLY A 226 -15.33 -2.97 -12.90
C GLY A 226 -14.86 -3.86 -11.73
N ILE A 227 -15.04 -3.38 -10.50
CA ILE A 227 -14.57 -4.12 -9.32
C ILE A 227 -15.47 -5.31 -8.97
N LEU A 228 -16.78 -5.22 -9.18
CA LEU A 228 -17.69 -6.32 -8.87
C LEU A 228 -17.62 -7.45 -9.92
N LYS A 229 -17.10 -7.17 -11.11
CA LYS A 229 -16.74 -8.16 -12.15
C LYS A 229 -15.25 -8.51 -12.15
N ASP A 230 -14.46 -7.93 -11.24
CA ASP A 230 -13.04 -8.23 -11.14
C ASP A 230 -12.81 -9.65 -10.61
N PRO A 231 -12.07 -10.52 -11.32
CA PRO A 231 -11.82 -11.89 -10.90
C PRO A 231 -11.15 -11.99 -9.53
N GLY A 232 -10.25 -11.05 -9.20
CA GLY A 232 -9.59 -11.00 -7.89
C GLY A 232 -10.59 -10.76 -6.76
N MET A 233 -11.54 -9.83 -6.93
CA MET A 233 -12.59 -9.56 -5.96
C MET A 233 -13.58 -10.73 -5.85
N LEU A 234 -13.97 -11.35 -6.96
CA LEU A 234 -14.85 -12.53 -6.94
C LEU A 234 -14.23 -13.71 -6.18
N VAL A 235 -12.94 -13.95 -6.35
CA VAL A 235 -12.19 -14.96 -5.57
C VAL A 235 -12.07 -14.53 -4.12
N TYR A 236 -11.75 -13.27 -3.86
CA TYR A 236 -11.51 -12.77 -2.50
C TYR A 236 -12.76 -12.85 -1.61
N LEU A 237 -13.94 -12.63 -2.17
CA LEU A 237 -15.22 -12.67 -1.46
C LEU A 237 -16.01 -13.98 -1.68
N ASP A 238 -15.38 -15.01 -2.24
CA ASP A 238 -15.97 -16.34 -2.48
C ASP A 238 -17.25 -16.30 -3.34
N ASN A 239 -17.37 -15.32 -4.24
CA ASN A 239 -18.59 -15.22 -5.05
C ASN A 239 -18.69 -16.34 -6.11
N GLY A 240 -17.59 -17.02 -6.44
CA GLY A 240 -17.62 -18.24 -7.27
C GLY A 240 -18.46 -19.38 -6.69
N GLU A 241 -18.67 -19.39 -5.35
CA GLU A 241 -19.52 -20.33 -4.63
C GLU A 241 -20.99 -19.85 -4.53
N ASN A 242 -21.30 -18.63 -4.98
CA ASN A 242 -22.64 -18.04 -4.92
C ASN A 242 -23.50 -18.54 -6.07
N ILE A 243 -24.25 -19.61 -5.86
CA ILE A 243 -25.11 -20.27 -6.84
C ILE A 243 -26.57 -20.24 -6.42
N LYS A 244 -27.49 -20.38 -7.39
CA LYS A 244 -28.95 -20.27 -7.15
C LYS A 244 -29.51 -21.22 -6.11
N SER A 245 -28.90 -22.41 -5.96
CA SER A 245 -29.30 -23.39 -4.93
C SER A 245 -28.76 -23.07 -3.54
N HIS A 246 -27.71 -22.23 -3.46
CA HIS A 246 -27.03 -21.90 -2.22
C HIS A 246 -26.44 -20.47 -2.29
N PRO A 247 -27.28 -19.43 -2.22
CA PRO A 247 -26.80 -18.05 -2.28
C PRO A 247 -25.86 -17.73 -1.12
N ASN A 248 -24.72 -17.11 -1.45
CA ASN A 248 -23.71 -16.68 -0.49
C ASN A 248 -23.81 -15.16 -0.27
N GLU A 249 -24.10 -14.75 0.97
CA GLU A 249 -24.37 -13.34 1.30
C GLU A 249 -23.11 -12.46 1.37
N ASN A 250 -21.91 -13.05 1.46
CA ASN A 250 -20.66 -12.33 1.75
C ASN A 250 -20.46 -11.15 0.76
N PHE A 251 -20.48 -11.44 -0.52
CA PHE A 251 -20.26 -10.45 -1.57
C PHE A 251 -21.31 -9.33 -1.56
N GLY A 252 -22.61 -9.67 -1.41
CA GLY A 252 -23.70 -8.72 -1.33
C GLY A 252 -23.63 -7.83 -0.09
N ARG A 253 -23.24 -8.40 1.05
CA ARG A 253 -23.05 -7.68 2.32
C ARG A 253 -21.95 -6.64 2.19
N GLU A 254 -20.77 -7.02 1.70
CA GLU A 254 -19.64 -6.11 1.57
C GLU A 254 -19.92 -4.97 0.57
N LEU A 255 -20.64 -5.25 -0.51
CA LEU A 255 -21.08 -4.22 -1.43
C LEU A 255 -21.92 -3.14 -0.72
N LEU A 256 -22.87 -3.54 0.11
CA LEU A 256 -23.76 -2.60 0.81
C LEU A 256 -23.04 -1.90 1.97
N GLU A 257 -22.29 -2.66 2.77
CA GLU A 257 -21.69 -2.19 4.00
C GLU A 257 -20.44 -1.36 3.79
N LEU A 258 -19.46 -1.90 3.04
CA LEU A 258 -18.14 -1.30 2.92
C LEU A 258 -17.96 -0.46 1.66
N PHE A 259 -18.60 -0.85 0.56
CA PHE A 259 -18.29 -0.28 -0.75
C PHE A 259 -19.23 0.83 -1.18
N SER A 260 -20.49 0.86 -0.69
CA SER A 260 -21.48 1.78 -1.27
C SER A 260 -22.36 2.57 -0.31
N MET A 261 -22.94 1.98 0.73
CA MET A 261 -23.99 2.63 1.52
C MET A 261 -23.64 2.82 3.00
N GLY A 262 -22.83 1.93 3.58
CA GLY A 262 -22.52 1.91 4.99
C GLY A 262 -23.61 1.25 5.86
N VAL A 263 -23.22 0.83 7.05
CA VAL A 263 -24.08 0.15 8.03
C VAL A 263 -25.35 0.98 8.34
N GLY A 264 -26.48 0.29 8.48
CA GLY A 264 -27.76 0.90 8.90
C GLY A 264 -28.63 1.48 7.77
N ASN A 265 -28.16 1.43 6.53
CA ASN A 265 -28.88 1.95 5.36
C ASN A 265 -29.53 0.87 4.49
N TYR A 266 -29.53 -0.36 4.93
CA TYR A 266 -30.11 -1.53 4.28
C TYR A 266 -30.54 -2.54 5.37
N THR A 267 -31.31 -3.54 4.96
CA THR A 267 -31.78 -4.62 5.84
C THR A 267 -31.10 -5.94 5.51
N GLU A 268 -31.16 -6.92 6.42
CA GLU A 268 -30.70 -8.28 6.14
C GLU A 268 -31.45 -8.95 4.97
N ARG A 269 -32.67 -8.50 4.70
CA ARG A 269 -33.40 -8.94 3.50
C ARG A 269 -32.73 -8.42 2.25
N ASP A 270 -32.31 -7.14 2.22
CA ASP A 270 -31.61 -6.56 1.07
C ASP A 270 -30.29 -7.28 0.80
N VAL A 271 -29.56 -7.69 1.84
CA VAL A 271 -28.33 -8.50 1.69
C VAL A 271 -28.62 -9.82 0.98
N ARG A 272 -29.67 -10.55 1.43
CA ARG A 272 -30.07 -11.83 0.81
C ARG A 272 -30.52 -11.65 -0.65
N GLU A 273 -31.32 -10.61 -0.93
CA GLU A 273 -31.77 -10.35 -2.28
C GLU A 273 -30.62 -9.92 -3.21
N ALA A 274 -29.65 -9.15 -2.70
CA ALA A 274 -28.41 -8.85 -3.43
C ALA A 274 -27.62 -10.13 -3.71
N ALA A 275 -27.43 -11.00 -2.72
CA ALA A 275 -26.75 -12.29 -2.90
C ALA A 275 -27.39 -13.11 -4.03
N ARG A 276 -28.72 -13.21 -4.06
CA ARG A 276 -29.47 -13.88 -5.14
C ARG A 276 -29.21 -13.24 -6.51
N ALA A 277 -29.07 -11.92 -6.58
CA ALA A 277 -28.81 -11.19 -7.82
C ALA A 277 -27.39 -11.42 -8.36
N PHE A 278 -26.42 -11.68 -7.48
CA PHE A 278 -25.03 -11.99 -7.84
C PHE A 278 -24.76 -13.49 -8.04
N THR A 279 -25.75 -14.37 -7.89
CA THR A 279 -25.57 -15.79 -8.19
C THR A 279 -25.13 -16.00 -9.63
N GLY A 280 -24.21 -16.94 -9.84
CA GLY A 280 -23.64 -17.26 -11.15
C GLY A 280 -22.56 -16.27 -11.65
N TRP A 281 -22.27 -15.17 -10.90
CA TRP A 281 -21.12 -14.34 -11.18
C TRP A 281 -19.87 -15.05 -10.67
N THR A 282 -19.00 -15.42 -11.57
CA THR A 282 -17.78 -16.17 -11.27
C THR A 282 -16.64 -15.73 -12.20
N ASN A 283 -15.53 -16.41 -12.17
CA ASN A 283 -14.40 -16.13 -13.04
C ASN A 283 -13.89 -17.40 -13.75
N ASN A 284 -13.31 -17.20 -14.89
CA ASN A 284 -12.47 -18.19 -15.58
C ASN A 284 -11.04 -17.64 -15.55
N VAL A 285 -10.27 -18.05 -14.56
CA VAL A 285 -8.92 -17.54 -14.25
C VAL A 285 -8.91 -16.02 -14.12
N LEU A 286 -8.48 -15.30 -15.15
CA LEU A 286 -8.32 -13.84 -15.14
C LEU A 286 -9.54 -13.08 -15.71
N GLU A 287 -10.57 -13.79 -16.17
CA GLU A 287 -11.72 -13.15 -16.83
C GLU A 287 -13.02 -13.40 -16.07
N PHE A 288 -13.87 -12.38 -16.04
CA PHE A 288 -15.24 -12.51 -15.55
C PHE A 288 -16.00 -13.55 -16.36
N LYS A 289 -16.76 -14.40 -15.68
CA LYS A 289 -17.69 -15.34 -16.29
C LYS A 289 -19.07 -15.20 -15.63
N PHE A 290 -20.12 -15.11 -16.43
CA PHE A 290 -21.48 -15.25 -15.95
C PHE A 290 -21.99 -16.66 -16.28
N ASP A 291 -22.23 -17.45 -15.24
CA ASP A 291 -22.81 -18.78 -15.35
C ASP A 291 -24.34 -18.67 -15.20
N VAL A 292 -25.02 -18.59 -16.34
CA VAL A 292 -26.48 -18.41 -16.42
C VAL A 292 -27.24 -19.59 -15.80
N ASP A 293 -26.66 -20.80 -15.84
CA ASP A 293 -27.27 -21.99 -15.27
C ASP A 293 -27.24 -21.98 -13.73
N GLN A 294 -26.35 -21.22 -13.15
CA GLN A 294 -26.23 -21.03 -11.69
C GLN A 294 -26.91 -19.72 -11.21
N HIS A 295 -27.46 -18.91 -12.11
CA HIS A 295 -28.11 -17.66 -11.73
C HIS A 295 -29.56 -17.89 -11.27
N ASP A 296 -29.96 -17.17 -10.21
CA ASP A 296 -31.34 -17.06 -9.75
C ASP A 296 -32.10 -15.98 -10.56
N ALA A 297 -32.84 -16.40 -11.57
CA ALA A 297 -33.65 -15.52 -12.42
C ALA A 297 -35.00 -15.11 -11.80
N GLY A 298 -35.34 -15.58 -10.59
CA GLY A 298 -36.59 -15.26 -9.90
C GLY A 298 -36.67 -13.78 -9.50
N PRO A 299 -37.88 -13.27 -9.23
CA PRO A 299 -38.06 -11.90 -8.76
C PRO A 299 -37.39 -11.69 -7.40
N LYS A 300 -36.82 -10.51 -7.23
CA LYS A 300 -36.10 -10.08 -6.01
C LYS A 300 -36.72 -8.75 -5.56
N THR A 301 -36.80 -8.55 -4.23
CA THR A 301 -37.22 -7.25 -3.66
C THR A 301 -36.02 -6.62 -2.97
N PHE A 302 -35.44 -5.61 -3.58
CA PHE A 302 -34.19 -4.97 -3.11
C PHE A 302 -34.40 -3.46 -2.96
N LEU A 303 -34.11 -2.91 -1.78
CA LEU A 303 -34.29 -1.49 -1.45
C LEU A 303 -35.64 -0.92 -1.91
N GLY A 304 -36.71 -1.69 -1.66
CA GLY A 304 -38.09 -1.29 -1.99
C GLY A 304 -38.51 -1.46 -3.46
N GLN A 305 -37.64 -1.92 -4.35
CA GLN A 305 -37.93 -2.21 -5.75
C GLN A 305 -38.05 -3.72 -5.96
N THR A 306 -38.98 -4.15 -6.83
CA THR A 306 -39.20 -5.58 -7.13
C THR A 306 -39.02 -5.83 -8.63
N GLY A 307 -38.23 -6.84 -8.98
CA GLY A 307 -37.96 -7.21 -10.38
C GLY A 307 -37.06 -8.43 -10.51
N PRO A 308 -36.80 -8.94 -11.72
CA PRO A 308 -35.88 -10.03 -11.99
C PRO A 308 -34.41 -9.51 -12.04
N PHE A 309 -33.98 -8.86 -10.96
CA PHE A 309 -32.70 -8.15 -10.90
C PHE A 309 -31.52 -9.09 -10.99
N ASN A 310 -30.49 -8.66 -11.75
CA ASN A 310 -29.14 -9.21 -11.76
C ASN A 310 -28.17 -8.25 -11.01
N GLY A 311 -26.88 -8.57 -10.99
CA GLY A 311 -25.87 -7.76 -10.29
C GLY A 311 -25.76 -6.33 -10.81
N ASP A 312 -25.87 -6.10 -12.12
CA ASP A 312 -25.81 -4.73 -12.69
C ASP A 312 -27.02 -3.89 -12.24
N ASP A 313 -28.23 -4.50 -12.15
CA ASP A 313 -29.44 -3.85 -11.64
C ASP A 313 -29.28 -3.45 -10.17
N ILE A 314 -28.65 -4.29 -9.35
CA ILE A 314 -28.35 -3.99 -7.94
C ILE A 314 -27.48 -2.73 -7.83
N ILE A 315 -26.44 -2.61 -8.65
CA ILE A 315 -25.59 -1.40 -8.70
C ILE A 315 -26.44 -0.17 -9.03
N ASP A 316 -27.28 -0.26 -10.06
CA ASP A 316 -28.12 0.86 -10.50
C ASP A 316 -29.15 1.28 -9.44
N ILE A 317 -29.67 0.33 -8.65
CA ILE A 317 -30.59 0.62 -7.54
C ILE A 317 -29.85 1.28 -6.38
N ILE A 318 -28.65 0.83 -6.04
CA ILE A 318 -27.77 1.42 -5.02
C ILE A 318 -27.44 2.87 -5.36
N LEU A 319 -27.08 3.16 -6.61
CA LEU A 319 -26.74 4.52 -7.06
C LEU A 319 -27.94 5.50 -7.03
N LYS A 320 -29.17 5.01 -7.01
CA LYS A 320 -30.36 5.86 -6.80
C LYS A 320 -30.53 6.29 -5.35
N GLN A 321 -29.87 5.63 -4.40
CA GLN A 321 -29.96 5.96 -2.97
C GLN A 321 -29.10 7.20 -2.65
N PRO A 322 -29.66 8.27 -2.06
CA PRO A 322 -28.89 9.47 -1.71
C PRO A 322 -27.69 9.18 -0.80
N VAL A 323 -27.84 8.22 0.11
CA VAL A 323 -26.80 7.83 1.07
C VAL A 323 -25.56 7.29 0.38
N THR A 324 -25.66 6.65 -0.79
CA THR A 324 -24.51 6.16 -1.56
C THR A 324 -23.56 7.29 -1.93
N ALA A 325 -24.11 8.39 -2.46
CA ALA A 325 -23.30 9.55 -2.82
C ALA A 325 -22.63 10.19 -1.59
N GLU A 326 -23.38 10.31 -0.48
CA GLU A 326 -22.84 10.87 0.77
C GLU A 326 -21.77 9.97 1.40
N PHE A 327 -21.94 8.65 1.34
CA PHE A 327 -21.01 7.68 1.89
C PHE A 327 -19.67 7.74 1.14
N VAL A 328 -19.71 7.62 -0.19
CA VAL A 328 -18.49 7.61 -1.02
C VAL A 328 -17.81 8.98 -0.99
N ALA A 329 -18.55 10.08 -1.15
CA ALA A 329 -17.99 11.43 -1.04
C ALA A 329 -17.37 11.69 0.34
N GLY A 330 -18.00 11.18 1.40
CA GLY A 330 -17.47 11.25 2.77
C GLY A 330 -16.16 10.49 2.94
N LYS A 331 -16.01 9.30 2.34
CA LYS A 331 -14.75 8.53 2.35
C LYS A 331 -13.64 9.24 1.56
N ILE A 332 -13.96 9.81 0.40
CA ILE A 332 -13.02 10.61 -0.40
C ILE A 332 -12.57 11.85 0.40
N TYR A 333 -13.51 12.57 1.01
CA TYR A 333 -13.19 13.71 1.85
C TYR A 333 -12.25 13.32 2.99
N LYS A 334 -12.55 12.22 3.72
CA LYS A 334 -11.68 11.73 4.80
C LYS A 334 -10.27 11.40 4.33
N PHE A 335 -10.13 10.84 3.13
CA PHE A 335 -8.83 10.49 2.59
C PHE A 335 -7.99 11.73 2.21
N PHE A 336 -8.64 12.79 1.70
CA PHE A 336 -7.92 13.95 1.17
C PHE A 336 -7.89 15.16 2.12
N VAL A 337 -8.83 15.31 3.04
CA VAL A 337 -8.98 16.52 3.86
C VAL A 337 -8.67 16.25 5.34
N ARG A 338 -9.55 15.55 6.06
CA ARG A 338 -9.38 15.24 7.49
C ARG A 338 -10.30 14.10 7.92
N ASP A 339 -10.00 13.46 9.04
CA ASP A 339 -10.72 12.28 9.54
C ASP A 339 -12.21 12.55 9.86
N GLU A 340 -12.55 13.76 10.25
CA GLU A 340 -13.92 14.15 10.56
C GLU A 340 -14.54 14.93 9.41
N VAL A 341 -15.77 14.58 9.03
CA VAL A 341 -16.58 15.30 8.06
C VAL A 341 -17.88 15.75 8.70
N ALA A 342 -18.11 17.06 8.75
CA ALA A 342 -19.37 17.61 9.27
C ALA A 342 -20.56 17.13 8.43
N PRO A 343 -21.71 16.78 9.06
CA PRO A 343 -22.89 16.31 8.29
C PRO A 343 -23.33 17.24 7.16
N PRO A 344 -23.33 18.59 7.33
CA PRO A 344 -23.67 19.50 6.22
C PRO A 344 -22.68 19.43 5.05
N VAL A 345 -21.37 19.30 5.33
CA VAL A 345 -20.31 19.16 4.33
C VAL A 345 -20.51 17.86 3.56
N ARG A 346 -20.69 16.74 4.27
CA ARG A 346 -20.94 15.43 3.66
C ARG A 346 -22.17 15.44 2.74
N ALA A 347 -23.28 16.02 3.21
CA ALA A 347 -24.50 16.14 2.42
C ALA A 347 -24.32 17.05 1.18
N ALA A 348 -23.56 18.14 1.30
CA ALA A 348 -23.25 19.02 0.17
C ALA A 348 -22.39 18.32 -0.90
N LEU A 349 -21.32 17.64 -0.48
CA LEU A 349 -20.46 16.86 -1.37
C LEU A 349 -21.21 15.70 -2.02
N GLY A 350 -22.07 15.00 -1.24
CA GLY A 350 -22.95 13.95 -1.76
C GLY A 350 -23.92 14.46 -2.83
N ARG A 351 -24.51 15.65 -2.64
CA ARG A 351 -25.35 16.28 -3.68
C ARG A 351 -24.55 16.58 -4.95
N THR A 352 -23.40 17.24 -4.85
CA THR A 352 -22.54 17.52 -6.00
C THR A 352 -22.19 16.24 -6.76
N PHE A 353 -21.86 15.17 -6.03
CA PHE A 353 -21.48 13.90 -6.63
C PHE A 353 -22.65 13.23 -7.36
N ARG A 354 -23.81 13.12 -6.71
CA ARG A 354 -25.02 12.54 -7.29
C ARG A 354 -25.53 13.36 -8.48
N ASP A 355 -25.68 14.68 -8.30
CA ASP A 355 -26.25 15.56 -9.32
C ASP A 355 -25.30 15.71 -10.52
N GLY A 356 -23.98 15.50 -10.32
CA GLY A 356 -22.96 15.35 -11.36
C GLY A 356 -22.93 13.98 -12.03
N GLY A 357 -23.93 13.10 -11.80
CA GLY A 357 -24.00 11.76 -12.39
C GLY A 357 -22.87 10.84 -11.94
N TYR A 358 -22.46 10.98 -10.70
CA TYR A 358 -21.37 10.20 -10.09
C TYR A 358 -20.01 10.35 -10.78
N GLN A 359 -19.78 11.48 -11.46
CA GLN A 359 -18.47 11.82 -12.00
C GLN A 359 -17.55 12.29 -10.87
N MET A 360 -16.35 11.70 -10.79
CA MET A 360 -15.40 11.96 -9.71
C MET A 360 -14.76 13.35 -9.79
N LYS A 361 -14.45 13.82 -11.00
CA LYS A 361 -13.72 15.09 -11.20
C LYS A 361 -14.43 16.32 -10.64
N PRO A 362 -15.74 16.54 -10.82
CA PRO A 362 -16.43 17.67 -10.18
C PRO A 362 -16.34 17.65 -8.66
N LEU A 363 -16.47 16.46 -8.04
CA LEU A 363 -16.33 16.29 -6.59
C LEU A 363 -14.92 16.63 -6.12
N LEU A 364 -13.88 16.10 -6.78
CA LEU A 364 -12.48 16.36 -6.46
C LEU A 364 -12.13 17.86 -6.62
N LYS A 365 -12.59 18.50 -7.70
CA LYS A 365 -12.40 19.93 -7.91
C LYS A 365 -13.07 20.77 -6.82
N GLN A 366 -14.27 20.40 -6.39
CA GLN A 366 -14.92 21.08 -5.26
C GLN A 366 -14.12 20.93 -3.97
N ILE A 367 -13.65 19.72 -3.65
CA ILE A 367 -12.85 19.46 -2.46
C ILE A 367 -11.55 20.26 -2.50
N PHE A 368 -10.74 20.13 -3.54
CA PHE A 368 -9.41 20.75 -3.63
C PHE A 368 -9.43 22.27 -3.81
N LEU A 369 -10.53 22.85 -4.28
CA LEU A 369 -10.70 24.30 -4.33
C LEU A 369 -11.30 24.88 -3.06
N SER A 370 -11.90 24.07 -2.18
CA SER A 370 -12.59 24.58 -1.00
C SER A 370 -11.62 25.25 -0.02
N LYS A 371 -12.11 26.30 0.68
CA LYS A 371 -11.38 26.90 1.79
C LYS A 371 -11.14 25.89 2.91
N ASP A 372 -12.09 24.97 3.14
CA ASP A 372 -11.98 23.93 4.15
C ASP A 372 -10.76 23.04 3.93
N PHE A 373 -10.42 22.70 2.68
CA PHE A 373 -9.22 21.92 2.35
C PHE A 373 -7.92 22.62 2.81
N TYR A 374 -7.89 23.95 2.83
CA TYR A 374 -6.75 24.76 3.26
C TYR A 374 -6.94 25.35 4.68
N SER A 375 -7.94 24.89 5.42
CA SER A 375 -8.18 25.34 6.79
C SER A 375 -7.11 24.85 7.76
N GLU A 376 -7.04 25.47 8.91
CA GLU A 376 -6.19 25.01 10.02
C GLU A 376 -6.56 23.59 10.46
N ALA A 377 -7.84 23.22 10.40
CA ALA A 377 -8.33 21.89 10.72
C ALA A 377 -7.91 20.80 9.72
N ALA A 378 -7.49 21.18 8.50
CA ALA A 378 -7.09 20.26 7.45
C ALA A 378 -5.57 20.23 7.20
N THR A 379 -4.86 21.36 7.44
CA THR A 379 -3.43 21.48 7.14
C THR A 379 -2.58 20.78 8.20
N ALA A 380 -1.74 19.83 7.80
CA ALA A 380 -0.85 19.06 8.68
C ALA A 380 -1.56 18.41 9.88
N THR A 381 -2.74 17.86 9.68
CA THR A 381 -3.55 17.21 10.72
C THR A 381 -3.74 15.71 10.50
N GLN A 382 -3.55 15.23 9.29
CA GLN A 382 -3.62 13.80 9.01
C GLN A 382 -2.28 13.10 9.24
N ILE A 383 -2.33 11.96 9.92
CA ILE A 383 -1.17 11.09 10.07
C ILE A 383 -0.89 10.43 8.71
N LYS A 384 0.31 10.62 8.18
CA LYS A 384 0.73 9.98 6.93
C LYS A 384 0.62 8.46 7.05
N SER A 385 -0.06 7.85 6.08
CA SER A 385 -0.02 6.38 5.96
C SER A 385 1.42 5.91 5.69
N PRO A 386 1.77 4.66 5.98
CA PRO A 386 3.13 4.17 5.75
C PRO A 386 3.63 4.39 4.32
N VAL A 387 2.81 4.09 3.32
CA VAL A 387 3.15 4.33 1.90
C VAL A 387 3.34 5.82 1.63
N GLN A 388 2.43 6.68 2.11
CA GLN A 388 2.56 8.14 1.98
C GLN A 388 3.86 8.62 2.63
N LEU A 389 4.17 8.15 3.83
CA LEU A 389 5.36 8.56 4.57
C LEU A 389 6.64 8.23 3.80
N VAL A 390 6.77 6.99 3.33
CA VAL A 390 7.98 6.53 2.62
C VAL A 390 8.13 7.24 1.28
N VAL A 391 7.08 7.25 0.46
CA VAL A 391 7.15 7.84 -0.89
C VAL A 391 7.35 9.35 -0.81
N SER A 392 6.65 10.07 0.09
CA SER A 392 6.83 11.52 0.25
C SER A 392 8.23 11.88 0.77
N THR A 393 8.83 11.04 1.63
CA THR A 393 10.23 11.21 2.06
C THR A 393 11.17 11.14 0.86
N TYR A 394 11.04 10.12 0.04
CA TYR A 394 11.88 9.97 -1.16
C TYR A 394 11.66 11.09 -2.18
N LYS A 395 10.41 11.52 -2.37
CA LYS A 395 10.07 12.66 -3.23
C LYS A 395 10.73 13.96 -2.74
N LYS A 396 10.62 14.25 -1.44
CA LYS A 396 11.24 15.44 -0.82
C LYS A 396 12.77 15.37 -0.82
N LEU A 397 13.36 14.17 -0.78
CA LEU A 397 14.79 13.96 -0.99
C LEU A 397 15.22 14.17 -2.46
N GLY A 398 14.29 14.27 -3.39
CA GLY A 398 14.57 14.46 -4.81
C GLY A 398 14.93 13.17 -5.55
N LEU A 399 14.63 12.02 -4.98
CA LEU A 399 14.89 10.73 -5.61
C LEU A 399 13.92 10.52 -6.78
N ARG A 400 14.37 9.78 -7.78
CA ARG A 400 13.60 9.44 -8.99
C ARG A 400 13.25 7.96 -9.07
N GLU A 401 13.81 7.16 -8.19
CA GLU A 401 13.61 5.73 -8.09
C GLU A 401 13.54 5.34 -6.60
N ILE A 402 12.69 4.37 -6.29
CA ILE A 402 12.54 3.83 -4.93
C ILE A 402 13.81 3.07 -4.56
N PRO A 403 14.52 3.47 -3.51
CA PRO A 403 15.61 2.68 -2.97
C PRO A 403 15.09 1.31 -2.51
N THR A 404 15.88 0.29 -2.70
CA THR A 404 15.56 -1.07 -2.28
C THR A 404 16.43 -1.53 -1.12
N ILE A 405 17.24 -0.63 -0.57
CA ILE A 405 17.93 -0.73 0.72
C ILE A 405 17.64 0.56 1.50
N PRO A 406 16.81 0.49 2.56
CA PRO A 406 16.03 -0.66 3.05
C PRO A 406 14.90 -1.07 2.08
N ASP A 407 14.40 -2.29 2.22
CA ASP A 407 13.35 -2.84 1.37
C ASP A 407 12.01 -2.12 1.57
N PHE A 408 11.43 -1.57 0.50
CA PHE A 408 10.21 -0.77 0.55
C PHE A 408 9.02 -1.54 1.13
N GLY A 409 8.78 -2.75 0.63
CA GLY A 409 7.65 -3.58 1.08
C GLY A 409 7.77 -3.94 2.55
N ARG A 410 8.97 -4.33 3.00
CA ARG A 410 9.24 -4.63 4.41
C ARG A 410 9.05 -3.41 5.31
N MET A 411 9.53 -2.23 4.88
CA MET A 411 9.36 -1.00 5.65
C MET A 411 7.89 -0.64 5.83
N THR A 412 7.11 -0.59 4.74
CA THR A 412 5.69 -0.23 4.81
C THR A 412 4.88 -1.27 5.57
N ALA A 413 5.18 -2.56 5.42
CA ALA A 413 4.57 -3.65 6.17
C ALA A 413 4.84 -3.54 7.67
N SER A 414 6.09 -3.23 8.09
CA SER A 414 6.44 -3.05 9.50
C SER A 414 5.69 -1.89 10.17
N LEU A 415 5.24 -0.94 9.36
CA LEU A 415 4.42 0.20 9.77
C LEU A 415 2.91 -0.06 9.66
N GLY A 416 2.51 -1.26 9.16
CA GLY A 416 1.13 -1.70 9.09
C GLY A 416 0.43 -1.52 7.74
N GLN A 417 1.18 -1.24 6.65
CA GLN A 417 0.59 -1.13 5.30
C GLN A 417 1.39 -1.91 4.26
N SER A 418 0.92 -3.11 3.93
CA SER A 418 1.45 -3.91 2.81
C SER A 418 0.63 -3.68 1.56
N LEU A 419 1.24 -3.20 0.48
CA LEU A 419 0.55 -3.12 -0.81
C LEU A 419 0.13 -4.53 -1.27
N PHE A 420 -1.06 -4.66 -1.82
CA PHE A 420 -1.69 -5.91 -2.27
C PHE A 420 -2.00 -6.94 -1.16
N ASP A 421 -1.82 -6.57 0.11
CA ASP A 421 -2.12 -7.43 1.25
C ASP A 421 -2.79 -6.62 2.39
N PRO A 422 -4.02 -6.11 2.18
CA PRO A 422 -4.78 -5.43 3.22
C PRO A 422 -5.13 -6.41 4.35
N PRO A 423 -5.30 -5.93 5.61
CA PRO A 423 -5.55 -6.80 6.74
C PRO A 423 -6.89 -7.55 6.65
N ASN A 424 -7.86 -6.98 5.95
CA ASN A 424 -9.18 -7.56 5.69
C ASN A 424 -9.90 -6.77 4.58
N VAL A 425 -11.14 -7.13 4.26
CA VAL A 425 -11.97 -6.51 3.20
C VAL A 425 -12.31 -5.04 3.48
N ALA A 426 -12.28 -4.58 4.75
CA ALA A 426 -12.47 -3.18 5.09
C ALA A 426 -11.22 -2.30 4.82
N GLY A 427 -10.11 -2.91 4.40
CA GLY A 427 -8.86 -2.22 4.12
C GLY A 427 -8.11 -1.79 5.39
N TRP A 428 -7.32 -0.74 5.27
CA TRP A 428 -6.58 -0.17 6.40
C TRP A 428 -7.41 0.89 7.12
N ALA A 429 -7.48 0.79 8.44
CA ALA A 429 -8.30 1.70 9.25
C ALA A 429 -7.86 3.18 9.19
N GLY A 430 -6.57 3.43 8.92
CA GLY A 430 -6.05 4.80 8.75
C GLY A 430 -5.92 5.63 10.04
N GLY A 431 -5.57 6.90 9.89
CA GLY A 431 -5.52 7.87 10.98
C GLY A 431 -4.65 7.43 12.16
N ARG A 432 -5.17 7.52 13.36
CA ARG A 432 -4.43 7.18 14.59
C ARG A 432 -3.97 5.74 14.69
N THR A 433 -4.55 4.82 13.92
CA THR A 433 -4.13 3.41 13.95
C THR A 433 -2.71 3.21 13.39
N TRP A 434 -2.20 4.16 12.62
CA TRP A 434 -0.80 4.17 12.17
C TRP A 434 0.22 4.47 13.26
N ILE A 435 -0.24 4.94 14.45
CA ILE A 435 0.64 5.35 15.56
C ILE A 435 0.34 4.47 16.78
N THR A 436 1.14 3.44 16.94
CA THR A 436 1.26 2.63 18.15
C THR A 436 2.66 2.83 18.72
N PRO A 437 2.97 2.45 19.96
CA PRO A 437 4.34 2.51 20.50
C PRO A 437 5.35 1.82 19.59
N SER A 438 4.99 0.66 19.03
CA SER A 438 5.85 -0.10 18.11
C SER A 438 6.05 0.62 16.78
N THR A 439 4.97 1.06 16.12
CA THR A 439 5.08 1.73 14.81
C THR A 439 5.72 3.10 14.91
N LEU A 440 5.60 3.80 16.06
CA LEU A 440 6.28 5.07 16.28
C LEU A 440 7.81 4.86 16.33
N LEU A 441 8.27 3.82 17.03
CA LEU A 441 9.68 3.43 17.04
C LEU A 441 10.16 3.06 15.63
N GLN A 442 9.36 2.29 14.89
CA GLN A 442 9.69 1.90 13.52
C GLN A 442 9.75 3.10 12.56
N ARG A 443 8.89 4.12 12.74
CA ARG A 443 8.95 5.38 11.97
C ARG A 443 10.28 6.11 12.17
N GLY A 444 10.79 6.16 13.40
CA GLY A 444 12.13 6.70 13.67
C GLY A 444 13.25 5.86 13.04
N ASN A 445 13.17 4.53 13.16
CA ASN A 445 14.15 3.63 12.57
C ASN A 445 14.19 3.72 11.04
N LEU A 446 13.03 3.88 10.39
CA LEU A 446 12.92 4.08 8.95
C LEU A 446 13.87 5.17 8.44
N PHE A 447 13.81 6.37 9.05
CA PHE A 447 14.64 7.50 8.60
C PHE A 447 16.12 7.24 8.81
N ARG A 448 16.46 6.52 9.91
CA ARG A 448 17.84 6.12 10.15
C ARG A 448 18.32 5.13 9.08
N GLU A 449 17.52 4.14 8.72
CA GLU A 449 17.89 3.17 7.69
C GLU A 449 17.98 3.80 6.29
N VAL A 450 17.17 4.82 5.99
CA VAL A 450 17.22 5.56 4.72
C VAL A 450 18.47 6.45 4.64
N LEU A 451 18.76 7.18 5.71
CA LEU A 451 19.87 8.15 5.74
C LEU A 451 21.23 7.50 6.00
N PHE A 452 21.26 6.38 6.72
CA PHE A 452 22.48 5.64 7.08
C PHE A 452 22.32 4.14 6.74
N PRO A 453 22.17 3.79 5.47
CA PRO A 453 21.90 2.43 5.06
C PRO A 453 23.04 1.48 5.40
N ASN A 454 22.73 0.34 6.01
CA ASN A 454 23.72 -0.71 6.29
C ASN A 454 23.94 -1.59 5.06
N VAL A 455 24.61 -1.06 4.05
CA VAL A 455 24.88 -1.79 2.78
C VAL A 455 25.74 -3.03 3.02
N LYS A 456 26.65 -2.99 4.00
CA LYS A 456 27.57 -4.12 4.30
C LYS A 456 26.85 -5.28 5.00
N GLY A 457 25.80 -4.99 5.78
CA GLY A 457 24.99 -6.00 6.46
C GLY A 457 23.83 -6.53 5.61
N PHE A 458 23.59 -5.91 4.46
CA PHE A 458 22.54 -6.34 3.56
C PHE A 458 22.96 -7.63 2.86
N ARG A 459 22.21 -8.70 3.11
CA ARG A 459 22.30 -9.93 2.32
C ARG A 459 21.07 -9.99 1.41
N PRO A 460 21.24 -10.21 0.11
CA PRO A 460 20.10 -10.44 -0.78
C PRO A 460 19.20 -11.51 -0.18
N PRO A 461 17.86 -11.36 -0.20
CA PRO A 461 16.94 -12.37 0.30
C PRO A 461 17.05 -13.70 -0.44
N ASP A 462 17.69 -13.70 -1.60
CA ASP A 462 17.95 -14.83 -2.47
C ASP A 462 18.77 -15.97 -1.84
N ARG A 463 19.34 -15.80 -0.65
CA ARG A 463 20.16 -16.85 0.00
C ARG A 463 20.00 -16.95 1.52
N SER A 464 19.03 -16.28 2.12
CA SER A 464 18.73 -16.46 3.54
C SER A 464 17.67 -17.55 3.75
N LEU A 465 17.90 -18.72 3.20
CA LEU A 465 17.20 -19.91 3.66
C LEU A 465 17.47 -20.08 5.16
N SER A 466 16.48 -20.53 5.92
CA SER A 466 16.70 -20.86 7.31
C SER A 466 17.87 -21.84 7.43
N LEU A 467 18.58 -21.88 8.56
CA LEU A 467 19.67 -22.85 8.76
C LEU A 467 19.21 -24.28 8.46
N THR A 468 17.93 -24.57 8.71
CA THR A 468 17.30 -25.87 8.42
C THR A 468 17.17 -26.09 6.91
N ASP A 469 16.79 -25.06 6.15
CA ASP A 469 16.63 -25.17 4.70
C ASP A 469 17.99 -25.21 4.00
N GLN A 470 19.01 -24.52 4.54
CA GLN A 470 20.41 -24.64 4.05
C GLN A 470 20.93 -26.06 4.23
N GLY A 471 20.68 -26.68 5.38
CA GLY A 471 21.05 -28.08 5.61
C GLY A 471 20.34 -29.05 4.65
N VAL A 472 19.08 -28.80 4.33
CA VAL A 472 18.32 -29.58 3.32
C VAL A 472 18.94 -29.36 1.93
N GLY A 473 19.27 -28.13 1.56
CA GLY A 473 19.90 -27.81 0.27
C GLY A 473 21.27 -28.45 0.09
N GLU A 474 22.10 -28.44 1.11
CA GLU A 474 23.43 -29.08 1.06
C GLU A 474 23.32 -30.61 0.90
N ARG A 475 22.35 -31.25 1.54
CA ARG A 475 22.11 -32.69 1.41
C ARG A 475 21.59 -33.07 0.03
N LEU A 476 20.70 -32.27 -0.52
CA LEU A 476 20.23 -32.42 -1.90
C LEU A 476 21.36 -32.28 -2.93
N ALA A 477 22.20 -31.26 -2.77
CA ALA A 477 23.37 -31.07 -3.64
C ALA A 477 24.35 -32.25 -3.59
N ARG A 478 24.39 -32.98 -2.47
CA ARG A 478 25.20 -34.19 -2.30
C ARG A 478 24.48 -35.47 -2.78
N GLY A 479 23.26 -35.36 -3.32
CA GLY A 479 22.47 -36.52 -3.78
C GLY A 479 21.91 -37.39 -2.63
N MET A 480 21.90 -36.88 -1.39
CA MET A 480 21.37 -37.59 -0.23
C MET A 480 19.82 -37.53 -0.20
N ASP A 481 19.17 -38.63 0.12
CA ASP A 481 17.75 -38.66 0.35
C ASP A 481 17.43 -37.93 1.67
N ILE A 482 16.54 -36.93 1.59
CA ILE A 482 16.17 -36.12 2.77
C ILE A 482 15.41 -36.93 3.80
N THR A 483 14.74 -38.02 3.39
CA THR A 483 14.05 -38.93 4.30
C THR A 483 15.00 -39.68 5.23
N ASP A 484 16.21 -39.98 4.79
CA ASP A 484 17.23 -40.59 5.66
C ASP A 484 17.82 -39.61 6.67
N ALA A 485 17.79 -38.32 6.38
CA ALA A 485 18.27 -37.27 7.28
C ALA A 485 17.42 -37.15 8.56
N THR A 486 16.18 -37.60 8.56
CA THR A 486 15.31 -37.61 9.74
C THR A 486 15.50 -38.87 10.60
N LYS A 487 16.15 -39.92 10.07
CA LYS A 487 16.45 -41.15 10.78
C LYS A 487 17.79 -41.13 11.52
N GLU A 488 18.77 -40.33 11.08
CA GLU A 488 20.11 -40.26 11.69
C GLU A 488 20.19 -39.35 12.93
N ASN A 489 19.18 -38.59 13.25
CA ASN A 489 19.13 -37.86 14.52
C ASN A 489 18.47 -38.75 15.59
N ASP A 490 19.23 -39.68 16.15
CA ASP A 490 18.96 -40.33 17.45
C ASP A 490 19.05 -39.32 18.62
N ALA A 491 18.56 -38.11 18.43
CA ALA A 491 18.19 -37.27 19.55
C ALA A 491 16.93 -37.91 20.20
N PRO A 492 16.86 -38.01 21.54
CA PRO A 492 15.73 -38.58 22.22
C PRO A 492 14.46 -37.92 21.66
N ALA A 493 13.51 -38.76 21.28
CA ALA A 493 12.27 -38.43 20.59
C ALA A 493 11.78 -37.02 20.95
N ASN A 494 12.13 -36.09 20.10
CA ASN A 494 11.62 -34.74 20.23
C ASN A 494 10.12 -34.84 20.02
N MET A 495 9.34 -34.29 20.94
CA MET A 495 7.87 -34.21 20.83
C MET A 495 7.42 -33.61 19.50
N MET A 496 8.30 -32.88 18.78
CA MET A 496 8.12 -32.42 17.42
C MET A 496 8.26 -33.50 16.35
N ALA A 497 9.01 -34.59 16.60
CA ALA A 497 9.08 -35.74 15.69
C ALA A 497 7.83 -36.64 15.81
N GLU A 498 7.20 -36.66 16.98
CA GLU A 498 5.92 -37.30 17.19
C GLU A 498 4.71 -36.47 16.72
N SER A 499 4.83 -35.16 16.69
CA SER A 499 3.86 -34.29 16.02
C SER A 499 4.11 -34.30 14.52
N ASN A 500 3.48 -35.15 13.79
CA ASN A 500 3.40 -35.35 12.34
C ASN A 500 3.69 -34.14 11.40
N MET A 501 4.18 -33.02 11.92
CA MET A 501 4.48 -31.80 11.16
C MET A 501 5.81 -31.84 10.41
N MET A 502 6.73 -32.74 10.77
CA MET A 502 8.09 -32.79 10.21
C MET A 502 8.34 -33.98 9.28
N VAL A 503 7.50 -35.01 9.32
CA VAL A 503 7.60 -36.20 8.47
C VAL A 503 6.37 -36.25 7.58
N ASP A 504 6.59 -36.02 6.28
CA ASP A 504 5.55 -36.27 5.30
C ASP A 504 5.40 -37.80 5.17
N ARG A 505 4.33 -38.34 5.72
CA ARG A 505 4.04 -39.80 5.71
C ARG A 505 3.49 -40.28 4.36
N ASP A 506 3.22 -39.34 3.45
CA ASP A 506 2.77 -39.68 2.11
C ASP A 506 3.99 -40.16 1.30
N GLU A 507 4.08 -41.44 1.04
CA GLU A 507 5.14 -42.03 0.22
C GLU A 507 5.13 -41.50 -1.23
N ASP A 508 4.01 -40.88 -1.67
CA ASP A 508 3.85 -40.33 -3.00
C ASP A 508 4.58 -38.97 -3.20
N TYR A 509 4.88 -38.23 -2.14
CA TYR A 509 5.59 -36.94 -2.21
C TYR A 509 6.20 -36.52 -0.86
N ASN A 510 7.11 -35.52 -0.91
CA ASN A 510 7.71 -34.87 0.23
C ASN A 510 7.48 -33.36 0.14
N THR A 511 6.64 -32.80 1.04
CA THR A 511 6.25 -31.39 1.06
C THR A 511 7.44 -30.46 1.33
N ARG A 512 8.32 -30.85 2.27
CA ARG A 512 9.46 -30.02 2.66
C ARG A 512 10.48 -29.88 1.53
N TYR A 513 10.74 -30.97 0.84
CA TYR A 513 11.55 -30.98 -0.36
C TYR A 513 10.94 -30.11 -1.45
N ALA A 514 9.62 -30.24 -1.69
CA ALA A 514 8.90 -29.46 -2.67
C ALA A 514 8.95 -27.96 -2.37
N GLY A 515 8.74 -27.57 -1.11
CA GLY A 515 8.85 -26.17 -0.70
C GLY A 515 10.23 -25.56 -0.96
N TYR A 516 11.28 -26.30 -0.60
CA TYR A 516 12.65 -25.87 -0.87
C TYR A 516 12.96 -25.76 -2.37
N LYS A 517 12.66 -26.81 -3.12
CA LYS A 517 12.89 -26.86 -4.58
C LYS A 517 12.06 -25.81 -5.31
N GLY A 518 10.79 -25.64 -4.92
CA GLY A 518 9.90 -24.63 -5.48
C GLY A 518 10.44 -23.22 -5.29
N ALA A 519 10.93 -22.91 -4.09
CA ALA A 519 11.56 -21.61 -3.80
C ALA A 519 12.81 -21.36 -4.66
N LEU A 520 13.69 -22.36 -4.83
CA LEU A 520 14.87 -22.23 -5.68
C LEU A 520 14.50 -21.92 -7.13
N ILE A 521 13.58 -22.69 -7.71
CA ILE A 521 13.12 -22.48 -9.09
C ILE A 521 12.46 -21.11 -9.24
N ALA A 522 11.69 -20.69 -8.23
CA ALA A 522 11.07 -19.36 -8.23
C ALA A 522 12.12 -18.25 -8.30
N TRP A 523 13.19 -18.33 -7.52
CA TRP A 523 14.28 -17.34 -7.56
C TRP A 523 15.06 -17.34 -8.88
N GLU A 524 15.24 -18.50 -9.50
CA GLU A 524 15.92 -18.60 -10.78
C GLU A 524 15.08 -18.01 -11.92
N ARG A 525 13.76 -18.17 -11.86
CA ARG A 525 12.84 -17.74 -12.93
C ARG A 525 12.32 -16.32 -12.78
N THR A 526 12.25 -15.80 -11.55
CA THR A 526 11.79 -14.43 -11.32
C THR A 526 12.90 -13.42 -11.58
N LYS A 527 12.54 -12.29 -12.19
CA LYS A 527 13.45 -11.15 -12.34
C LYS A 527 13.82 -10.59 -10.98
N THR A 528 15.08 -10.27 -10.80
CA THR A 528 15.60 -9.72 -9.54
C THR A 528 15.11 -8.29 -9.30
N ILE A 529 14.88 -7.95 -8.04
CA ILE A 529 14.74 -6.55 -7.61
C ILE A 529 16.15 -6.01 -7.41
N PRO A 530 16.62 -5.03 -8.21
CA PRO A 530 17.94 -4.43 -8.00
C PRO A 530 18.03 -3.86 -6.58
N ARG A 531 19.15 -4.07 -5.89
CA ARG A 531 19.35 -3.63 -4.50
C ARG A 531 20.33 -2.47 -4.45
N HIS A 532 19.82 -1.28 -4.15
CA HIS A 532 20.62 -0.06 -4.02
C HIS A 532 20.09 0.84 -2.89
N PRO A 533 20.99 1.53 -2.19
CA PRO A 533 20.61 2.53 -1.19
C PRO A 533 20.08 3.80 -1.86
N ALA A 534 19.45 4.68 -1.06
CA ALA A 534 19.06 6.00 -1.50
C ALA A 534 20.29 6.83 -1.92
N ALA A 535 20.29 7.32 -3.15
CA ALA A 535 21.35 8.22 -3.65
C ALA A 535 21.09 9.65 -3.14
N ILE A 536 21.53 9.93 -1.91
CA ILE A 536 21.31 11.20 -1.21
C ILE A 536 22.61 11.99 -1.17
N ASP A 537 22.55 13.24 -1.59
CA ASP A 537 23.63 14.23 -1.47
C ASP A 537 23.06 15.51 -0.85
N LEU A 538 23.09 15.57 0.49
CA LEU A 538 22.57 16.72 1.23
C LEU A 538 23.48 17.92 1.11
N THR A 539 24.77 17.73 0.90
CA THR A 539 25.74 18.81 0.66
C THR A 539 25.41 19.54 -0.62
N ALA A 540 25.16 18.82 -1.71
CA ALA A 540 24.69 19.42 -2.97
C ALA A 540 23.33 20.12 -2.81
N MET A 541 22.41 19.54 -2.02
CA MET A 541 21.10 20.14 -1.75
C MET A 541 21.23 21.49 -1.04
N VAL A 542 22.04 21.56 0.01
CA VAL A 542 22.30 22.77 0.79
C VAL A 542 23.00 23.86 -0.06
N ASN A 543 24.01 23.47 -0.84
CA ASN A 543 24.73 24.37 -1.74
C ASN A 543 23.80 24.96 -2.82
N THR A 544 22.97 24.12 -3.43
CA THR A 544 21.98 24.57 -4.45
C THR A 544 20.97 25.55 -3.88
N ALA A 545 20.63 25.40 -2.59
CA ALA A 545 19.73 26.32 -1.89
C ALA A 545 20.41 27.62 -1.44
N GLY A 546 21.72 27.75 -1.56
CA GLY A 546 22.48 28.91 -1.06
C GLY A 546 22.44 29.03 0.47
N ALA A 547 22.28 27.90 1.17
CA ALA A 547 22.22 27.87 2.63
C ALA A 547 23.66 27.77 3.20
N ASP A 548 24.32 28.90 3.30
CA ASP A 548 25.73 29.06 3.69
C ASP A 548 25.95 29.20 5.21
N THR A 549 24.86 29.24 5.99
CA THR A 549 24.91 29.31 7.45
C THR A 549 24.07 28.22 8.09
N VAL A 550 24.41 27.86 9.33
CA VAL A 550 23.68 26.85 10.13
C VAL A 550 22.20 27.17 10.20
N ASP A 551 21.84 28.45 10.46
CA ASP A 551 20.45 28.89 10.53
C ASP A 551 19.72 28.66 9.19
N LYS A 552 20.33 29.05 8.05
CA LYS A 552 19.76 28.85 6.72
C LYS A 552 19.60 27.37 6.37
N VAL A 553 20.52 26.50 6.79
CA VAL A 553 20.42 25.07 6.57
C VAL A 553 19.23 24.47 7.33
N VAL A 554 19.07 24.83 8.60
CA VAL A 554 17.94 24.37 9.42
C VAL A 554 16.62 24.89 8.83
N ASP A 555 16.55 26.15 8.45
CA ASP A 555 15.36 26.73 7.81
C ASP A 555 15.05 26.07 6.47
N HIS A 556 16.07 25.77 5.66
CA HIS A 556 15.90 25.09 4.38
C HIS A 556 15.36 23.66 4.58
N PHE A 557 15.89 22.89 5.53
CA PHE A 557 15.38 21.55 5.80
C PHE A 557 13.96 21.60 6.38
N ALA A 558 13.69 22.48 7.33
CA ALA A 558 12.34 22.66 7.87
C ALA A 558 11.35 23.01 6.74
N TYR A 559 11.66 24.01 5.91
CA TYR A 559 10.80 24.45 4.81
C TYR A 559 10.57 23.35 3.74
N ARG A 560 11.61 22.56 3.44
CA ARG A 560 11.53 21.51 2.43
C ARG A 560 10.78 20.27 2.88
N PHE A 561 10.93 19.89 4.15
CA PHE A 561 10.42 18.61 4.64
C PHE A 561 9.12 18.75 5.45
N LEU A 562 8.93 19.84 6.18
CA LEU A 562 7.76 20.02 7.04
C LEU A 562 6.61 20.73 6.31
N SER A 563 5.38 20.42 6.70
CA SER A 563 4.17 21.08 6.19
C SER A 563 3.73 22.26 7.06
N VAL A 564 4.38 22.43 8.21
CA VAL A 564 4.17 23.53 9.18
C VAL A 564 5.50 24.06 9.68
N LYS A 565 5.50 25.30 10.19
CA LYS A 565 6.68 25.89 10.79
C LYS A 565 7.01 25.21 12.11
N LEU A 566 8.29 24.97 12.36
CA LEU A 566 8.77 24.53 13.67
C LEU A 566 8.53 25.60 14.71
N ALA A 567 8.22 25.18 15.93
CA ALA A 567 8.26 26.06 17.08
C ALA A 567 9.68 26.64 17.25
N GLU A 568 9.79 27.88 17.69
CA GLU A 568 11.09 28.58 17.82
C GLU A 568 12.06 27.82 18.72
N LYS A 569 11.56 27.21 19.79
CA LYS A 569 12.34 26.36 20.69
C LYS A 569 13.02 25.20 19.95
N ASP A 570 12.25 24.49 19.12
CA ASP A 570 12.72 23.29 18.42
C ASP A 570 13.66 23.69 17.28
N ARG A 571 13.36 24.77 16.55
CA ARG A 571 14.26 25.36 15.57
C ARG A 571 15.62 25.70 16.21
N ASN A 572 15.61 26.40 17.36
CA ASN A 572 16.83 26.79 18.04
C ASN A 572 17.63 25.59 18.55
N ALA A 573 16.97 24.50 18.95
CA ALA A 573 17.63 23.25 19.32
C ALA A 573 18.36 22.61 18.13
N LEU A 574 17.73 22.57 16.95
CA LEU A 574 18.34 22.08 15.70
C LEU A 574 19.53 22.95 15.26
N VAL A 575 19.42 24.27 15.38
CA VAL A 575 20.52 25.22 15.11
C VAL A 575 21.69 24.96 16.05
N ALA A 576 21.43 24.81 17.35
CA ALA A 576 22.48 24.52 18.34
C ALA A 576 23.14 23.16 18.06
N PHE A 577 22.35 22.15 17.70
CA PHE A 577 22.86 20.83 17.33
C PHE A 577 23.81 20.91 16.14
N LEU A 578 23.39 21.49 15.01
CA LEU A 578 24.23 21.56 13.82
C LEU A 578 25.49 22.42 14.07
N ARG A 579 25.35 23.56 14.77
CA ARG A 579 26.49 24.40 15.15
C ARG A 579 27.53 23.65 15.97
N GLY A 580 27.08 22.81 16.91
CA GLY A 580 27.97 21.95 17.71
C GLY A 580 28.69 20.89 16.86
N LYS A 581 28.08 20.42 15.78
CA LYS A 581 28.69 19.43 14.88
C LYS A 581 29.72 20.04 13.91
N VAL A 582 29.40 21.19 13.31
CA VAL A 582 30.27 21.85 12.33
C VAL A 582 31.31 22.81 12.96
N GLY A 583 31.15 23.18 14.24
CA GLY A 583 32.06 24.02 14.98
C GLY A 583 32.07 25.50 14.59
N SER A 584 31.19 25.93 13.69
CA SER A 584 31.08 27.32 13.24
C SER A 584 29.62 27.65 12.86
N ASN A 585 29.33 28.93 12.62
CA ASN A 585 28.03 29.33 12.09
C ASN A 585 28.00 29.34 10.53
N VAL A 586 29.15 29.32 9.90
CA VAL A 586 29.30 29.27 8.45
C VAL A 586 29.53 27.84 8.02
N ILE A 587 28.76 27.37 7.04
CA ILE A 587 28.91 26.03 6.47
C ILE A 587 30.11 26.04 5.53
N GLN A 588 31.06 25.15 5.79
CA GLN A 588 32.21 24.95 4.92
C GLN A 588 32.24 23.52 4.40
N PRO A 589 32.54 23.30 3.12
CA PRO A 589 32.74 21.95 2.59
C PRO A 589 33.84 21.21 3.38
N GLY A 590 33.57 19.96 3.72
CA GLY A 590 34.51 19.10 4.42
C GLY A 590 33.98 17.69 4.64
N ASP A 591 34.85 16.74 4.94
CA ASP A 591 34.53 15.30 4.99
C ASP A 591 33.40 14.92 6.00
N LYS A 592 33.14 15.79 6.97
CA LYS A 592 32.12 15.55 8.01
C LYS A 592 30.79 16.28 7.76
N LEU A 593 30.71 17.14 6.74
CA LEU A 593 29.52 17.94 6.50
C LEU A 593 28.32 17.06 6.14
N GLU A 594 28.47 16.16 5.19
CA GLU A 594 27.37 15.26 4.74
C GLU A 594 26.80 14.43 5.90
N GLU A 595 27.68 13.88 6.77
CA GLU A 595 27.25 13.12 7.94
C GLU A 595 26.45 14.00 8.93
N SER A 596 26.95 15.22 9.21
CA SER A 596 26.27 16.18 10.08
C SER A 596 24.90 16.62 9.54
N LEU A 597 24.80 16.80 8.21
CA LEU A 597 23.53 17.11 7.54
C LEU A 597 22.56 15.93 7.60
N ARG A 598 23.04 14.69 7.44
CA ARG A 598 22.19 13.49 7.59
C ARG A 598 21.67 13.33 9.02
N GLU A 599 22.50 13.59 10.02
CA GLU A 599 22.06 13.58 11.42
C GLU A 599 21.03 14.69 11.70
N LEU A 600 21.25 15.90 11.19
CA LEU A 600 20.28 16.99 11.29
C LEU A 600 18.95 16.62 10.62
N LEU A 601 19.01 16.11 9.39
CA LEU A 601 17.80 15.71 8.66
C LEU A 601 17.07 14.56 9.37
N TYR A 602 17.81 13.62 9.96
CA TYR A 602 17.22 12.57 10.80
C TYR A 602 16.39 13.15 11.95
N LEU A 603 16.92 14.20 12.63
CA LEU A 603 16.18 14.88 13.69
C LEU A 603 14.90 15.57 13.15
N VAL A 604 15.01 16.26 12.02
CA VAL A 604 13.85 16.92 11.38
C VAL A 604 12.76 15.89 10.99
N LEU A 605 13.14 14.78 10.35
CA LEU A 605 12.20 13.73 9.96
C LEU A 605 11.60 12.98 11.16
N SER A 606 12.28 13.01 12.31
CA SER A 606 11.79 12.40 13.55
C SER A 606 10.84 13.28 14.34
N THR A 607 10.61 14.53 13.92
CA THR A 607 9.65 15.42 14.59
C THR A 607 8.21 14.98 14.36
N PRO A 608 7.29 15.31 15.30
CA PRO A 608 5.85 15.07 15.13
C PRO A 608 5.29 15.71 13.86
N GLU A 609 5.73 16.93 13.54
CA GLU A 609 5.31 17.70 12.38
C GLU A 609 5.55 16.97 11.07
N TYR A 610 6.62 16.17 10.99
CA TYR A 610 6.90 15.37 9.80
C TYR A 610 5.97 14.17 9.62
N GLN A 611 5.41 13.65 10.70
CA GLN A 611 4.46 12.52 10.66
C GLN A 611 3.09 12.92 10.08
N LEU A 612 2.84 14.24 9.98
CA LEU A 612 1.59 14.81 9.52
C LEU A 612 1.70 15.32 8.07
N GLY A 613 0.56 15.26 7.34
CA GLY A 613 0.44 15.74 5.98
C GLY A 613 -0.76 16.64 5.75
#